data_3894580674b8726eee3228585409e941
#
_entry.id   3894580674b8726eee3228585409e941
#
_cell.length_a   1.000
_cell.length_b   1.000
_cell.length_c   1.000
_cell.angle_alpha   90.00
_cell.angle_beta   90.00
_cell.angle_gamma   90.00
#
_symmetry.space_group_name_H-M   'P 1'
#
loop_
_entity.id
_entity.type
_entity.pdbx_description
1 polymer ?
#
loop_
_entity_poly.entity_id
_entity_poly.type
_entity_poly.pdbx_seq_one_letter_code
_entity_poly.pdbx_strand_id
1 'polypeptide(L)'
;MKIKLKPFQDSFIYSKAEFPAFISGWAGGKTLCGILRAMLYSEHIPNNLGIIFRKEYVDLRDSTVLDFEKYTGLKVDSQRNVEFPNKSKIMFRHIEELNNIQNVNLGWFLIEQVDELESNNEFYMLWGRLRREVEPDSYFKEKGLTFRSGFVIGNVGQQWVKELWKDNRKENYHLSEATTFDNEDVLPEDFIKRCKELETEKPDIYRRYVLNDWSIEDDAFIVIPSRYVEELKTVNIYEVIKGSVISCDPSTGGDECVIYILKNNQIYEAKYLYERDTMKIVGELMLLSAKWDIDNFSIDTIGIGQGIVDRLRELKKNVWAINSAESALNKTQYYNKRSEMWFYLLRLILDKQVHYPKDEELRRQLSSVKYKVINSNGLVQLEPKQETKKRLGRSPDRADSLVYGIWANQFMCGDEVALKPYRCPIGVSIT
;
A
#
# COMPACT_ATOMS: atom_id res chain seq x y z
N MET A 1 -14.24 -33.02 -2.48
CA MET A 1 -14.68 -32.05 -3.51
C MET A 1 -13.94 -32.34 -4.80
N LYS A 2 -14.59 -32.47 -5.97
CA LYS A 2 -13.87 -32.58 -7.26
C LYS A 2 -13.64 -31.17 -7.78
N ILE A 3 -12.39 -30.71 -7.81
CA ILE A 3 -12.00 -29.40 -8.34
C ILE A 3 -11.53 -29.63 -9.79
N LYS A 4 -12.12 -28.91 -10.74
CA LYS A 4 -11.63 -28.87 -12.13
C LYS A 4 -10.69 -27.69 -12.27
N LEU A 5 -9.41 -27.97 -12.42
CA LEU A 5 -8.39 -26.94 -12.61
C LEU A 5 -8.43 -26.38 -14.03
N LYS A 6 -8.14 -25.11 -14.17
CA LYS A 6 -7.84 -24.46 -15.45
C LYS A 6 -6.39 -24.73 -15.86
N PRO A 7 -6.05 -24.65 -17.16
CA PRO A 7 -4.67 -24.93 -17.62
C PRO A 7 -3.60 -24.11 -16.90
N PHE A 8 -3.84 -22.83 -16.63
CA PHE A 8 -2.90 -21.97 -15.92
C PHE A 8 -2.74 -22.35 -14.43
N GLN A 9 -3.81 -22.84 -13.78
CA GLN A 9 -3.78 -23.34 -12.42
C GLN A 9 -3.01 -24.67 -12.34
N ASP A 10 -3.27 -25.57 -13.27
CA ASP A 10 -2.58 -26.86 -13.40
C ASP A 10 -1.08 -26.66 -13.65
N SER A 11 -0.74 -25.73 -14.56
CA SER A 11 0.63 -25.33 -14.89
C SER A 11 1.42 -24.85 -13.66
N PHE A 12 0.78 -24.11 -12.74
CA PHE A 12 1.42 -23.68 -11.50
C PHE A 12 1.54 -24.84 -10.49
N ILE A 13 0.43 -25.57 -10.24
CA ILE A 13 0.39 -26.62 -9.20
C ILE A 13 1.41 -27.73 -9.51
N TYR A 14 1.51 -28.15 -10.78
CA TYR A 14 2.40 -29.22 -11.22
C TYR A 14 3.67 -28.74 -11.92
N SER A 15 4.04 -27.48 -11.72
CA SER A 15 5.30 -26.95 -12.24
C SER A 15 6.50 -27.72 -11.68
N LYS A 16 7.41 -28.11 -12.59
CA LYS A 16 8.68 -28.79 -12.25
C LYS A 16 9.78 -27.81 -11.83
N ALA A 17 9.58 -26.51 -12.03
CA ALA A 17 10.53 -25.49 -11.63
C ALA A 17 10.69 -25.43 -10.11
N GLU A 18 11.87 -25.06 -9.65
CA GLU A 18 12.16 -24.86 -8.24
C GLU A 18 11.37 -23.67 -7.67
N PHE A 19 11.19 -22.62 -8.48
CA PHE A 19 10.53 -21.37 -8.09
C PHE A 19 9.35 -21.03 -9.03
N PRO A 20 8.20 -21.70 -8.91
CA PRO A 20 7.02 -21.32 -9.66
C PRO A 20 6.32 -20.14 -9.01
N ALA A 21 5.81 -19.23 -9.85
CA ALA A 21 4.95 -18.12 -9.48
C ALA A 21 3.58 -18.25 -10.15
N PHE A 22 2.52 -17.87 -9.44
CA PHE A 22 1.21 -17.64 -10.03
C PHE A 22 0.76 -16.20 -9.77
N ILE A 23 0.91 -15.39 -10.79
CA ILE A 23 0.57 -13.98 -10.77
C ILE A 23 -0.66 -13.78 -11.63
N SER A 24 -1.76 -13.31 -11.03
CA SER A 24 -3.01 -13.19 -11.78
C SER A 24 -3.87 -12.02 -11.28
N GLY A 25 -4.87 -11.67 -12.06
CA GLY A 25 -5.94 -10.79 -11.63
C GLY A 25 -6.72 -11.32 -10.43
N TRP A 26 -7.68 -10.53 -9.94
CA TRP A 26 -8.57 -10.95 -8.87
C TRP A 26 -9.33 -12.22 -9.23
N ALA A 27 -9.63 -13.02 -8.21
CA ALA A 27 -10.40 -14.24 -8.33
C ALA A 27 -9.84 -15.29 -9.32
N GLY A 28 -8.55 -15.21 -9.70
CA GLY A 28 -7.88 -16.22 -10.52
C GLY A 28 -7.66 -17.56 -9.81
N GLY A 29 -7.98 -17.67 -8.51
CA GLY A 29 -7.81 -18.89 -7.72
C GLY A 29 -6.42 -19.06 -7.13
N LYS A 30 -5.64 -17.97 -7.00
CA LYS A 30 -4.25 -17.99 -6.50
C LYS A 30 -4.08 -18.71 -5.16
N THR A 31 -4.83 -18.28 -4.14
CA THR A 31 -4.77 -18.86 -2.78
C THR A 31 -5.10 -20.34 -2.80
N LEU A 32 -6.16 -20.75 -3.53
CA LEU A 32 -6.50 -22.16 -3.69
C LEU A 32 -5.35 -22.95 -4.32
N CYS A 33 -4.75 -22.47 -5.40
CA CYS A 33 -3.64 -23.13 -6.08
C CYS A 33 -2.38 -23.22 -5.19
N GLY A 34 -2.08 -22.15 -4.45
CA GLY A 34 -0.99 -22.14 -3.46
C GLY A 34 -1.19 -23.19 -2.38
N ILE A 35 -2.42 -23.29 -1.83
CA ILE A 35 -2.79 -24.29 -0.83
C ILE A 35 -2.73 -25.71 -1.41
N LEU A 36 -3.27 -25.95 -2.62
CA LEU A 36 -3.21 -27.27 -3.26
C LEU A 36 -1.77 -27.72 -3.49
N ARG A 37 -0.87 -26.82 -3.93
CA ARG A 37 0.55 -27.15 -4.06
C ARG A 37 1.20 -27.40 -2.70
N ALA A 38 0.88 -26.63 -1.67
CA ALA A 38 1.34 -26.86 -0.31
C ALA A 38 0.90 -28.23 0.25
N MET A 39 -0.35 -28.61 -0.01
CA MET A 39 -0.88 -29.94 0.36
C MET A 39 -0.13 -31.06 -0.35
N LEU A 40 0.11 -30.93 -1.67
CA LEU A 40 0.87 -31.90 -2.45
C LEU A 40 2.27 -32.15 -1.84
N TYR A 41 2.99 -31.12 -1.43
CA TYR A 41 4.28 -31.20 -0.79
C TYR A 41 4.25 -31.77 0.64
N SER A 42 3.13 -31.60 1.33
CA SER A 42 2.97 -32.08 2.70
C SER A 42 2.47 -33.51 2.78
N GLU A 43 1.59 -33.91 1.87
CA GLU A 43 1.02 -35.28 1.85
C GLU A 43 1.97 -36.31 1.24
N HIS A 44 2.72 -35.94 0.19
CA HIS A 44 3.54 -36.86 -0.59
C HIS A 44 5.04 -36.84 -0.24
N ILE A 45 5.45 -35.99 0.69
CA ILE A 45 6.84 -35.95 1.16
C ILE A 45 6.85 -36.14 2.69
N PRO A 46 7.02 -37.36 3.20
CA PRO A 46 7.04 -37.63 4.63
C PRO A 46 8.13 -36.83 5.37
N ASN A 47 7.86 -36.44 6.62
CA ASN A 47 8.75 -35.63 7.46
C ASN A 47 9.11 -34.24 6.87
N ASN A 48 8.33 -33.77 5.88
CA ASN A 48 8.59 -32.47 5.27
C ASN A 48 8.20 -31.31 6.21
N LEU A 49 8.82 -30.15 6.01
CA LEU A 49 8.47 -28.94 6.72
C LEU A 49 8.31 -27.80 5.72
N GLY A 50 7.14 -27.24 5.69
CA GLY A 50 6.82 -26.12 4.85
C GLY A 50 6.36 -24.89 5.62
N ILE A 51 6.42 -23.76 4.96
CA ILE A 51 5.94 -22.49 5.49
C ILE A 51 4.98 -21.82 4.51
N ILE A 52 3.86 -21.36 5.01
CA ILE A 52 2.99 -20.39 4.33
C ILE A 52 3.25 -19.04 4.98
N PHE A 53 3.73 -18.11 4.16
CA PHE A 53 4.23 -16.82 4.61
C PHE A 53 3.38 -15.69 4.03
N ARG A 54 3.06 -14.70 4.86
CA ARG A 54 2.45 -13.44 4.44
C ARG A 54 3.08 -12.26 5.19
N LYS A 55 3.01 -11.05 4.62
CA LYS A 55 3.64 -9.87 5.22
C LYS A 55 3.05 -9.56 6.59
N GLU A 56 1.73 -9.39 6.69
CA GLU A 56 1.07 -8.94 7.91
C GLU A 56 0.41 -10.09 8.68
N TYR A 57 0.53 -10.05 10.02
CA TYR A 57 -0.10 -11.06 10.90
C TYR A 57 -1.62 -11.10 10.78
N VAL A 58 -2.27 -9.93 10.72
CA VAL A 58 -3.73 -9.83 10.66
C VAL A 58 -4.25 -10.50 9.39
N ASP A 59 -3.63 -10.21 8.25
CA ASP A 59 -4.01 -10.77 6.97
C ASP A 59 -3.74 -12.28 6.89
N LEU A 60 -2.64 -12.74 7.50
CA LEU A 60 -2.35 -14.18 7.63
C LEU A 60 -3.46 -14.90 8.41
N ARG A 61 -3.85 -14.34 9.57
CA ARG A 61 -4.88 -14.92 10.45
C ARG A 61 -6.28 -14.88 9.84
N ASP A 62 -6.68 -13.70 9.35
CA ASP A 62 -8.08 -13.41 9.00
C ASP A 62 -8.43 -13.77 7.54
N SER A 63 -7.43 -14.11 6.72
CA SER A 63 -7.61 -14.53 5.34
C SER A 63 -6.95 -15.88 5.06
N THR A 64 -5.62 -15.94 5.06
CA THR A 64 -4.85 -17.12 4.62
C THR A 64 -5.16 -18.38 5.43
N VAL A 65 -5.20 -18.27 6.76
CA VAL A 65 -5.52 -19.40 7.64
C VAL A 65 -6.95 -19.85 7.45
N LEU A 66 -7.91 -18.93 7.36
CA LEU A 66 -9.32 -19.26 7.15
C LEU A 66 -9.56 -19.94 5.79
N ASP A 67 -8.91 -19.45 4.74
CA ASP A 67 -8.99 -20.07 3.41
C ASP A 67 -8.34 -21.46 3.41
N PHE A 68 -7.22 -21.64 4.09
CA PHE A 68 -6.60 -22.96 4.24
C PHE A 68 -7.54 -23.94 4.93
N GLU A 69 -8.12 -23.57 6.07
CA GLU A 69 -9.08 -24.41 6.79
C GLU A 69 -10.32 -24.73 5.95
N LYS A 70 -10.84 -23.73 5.23
CA LYS A 70 -12.01 -23.89 4.34
C LYS A 70 -11.75 -24.86 3.21
N TYR A 71 -10.61 -24.78 2.54
CA TYR A 71 -10.32 -25.60 1.35
C TYR A 71 -9.83 -27.00 1.71
N THR A 72 -9.13 -27.16 2.83
CA THR A 72 -8.56 -28.47 3.23
C THR A 72 -9.42 -29.22 4.25
N GLY A 73 -10.23 -28.53 5.04
CA GLY A 73 -10.93 -29.09 6.20
C GLY A 73 -10.02 -29.34 7.41
N LEU A 74 -8.71 -29.08 7.29
CA LEU A 74 -7.75 -29.21 8.39
C LEU A 74 -7.82 -27.99 9.29
N LYS A 75 -7.57 -28.21 10.60
CA LYS A 75 -7.53 -27.11 11.57
C LYS A 75 -6.09 -26.70 11.87
N VAL A 76 -5.88 -25.38 11.89
CA VAL A 76 -4.61 -24.77 12.28
C VAL A 76 -4.60 -24.63 13.82
N ASP A 77 -3.56 -25.13 14.46
CA ASP A 77 -3.40 -25.10 15.93
C ASP A 77 -3.14 -23.69 16.48
N SER A 78 -3.11 -23.56 17.80
CA SER A 78 -2.82 -22.29 18.49
C SER A 78 -1.42 -21.73 18.22
N GLN A 79 -0.48 -22.59 17.81
CA GLN A 79 0.87 -22.20 17.40
C GLN A 79 0.96 -21.90 15.89
N ARG A 80 -0.18 -21.90 15.21
CA ARG A 80 -0.31 -21.69 13.76
C ARG A 80 0.46 -22.72 12.95
N ASN A 81 0.22 -24.00 13.27
CA ASN A 81 0.79 -25.11 12.54
C ASN A 81 -0.30 -26.13 12.19
N VAL A 82 -0.01 -26.95 11.17
CA VAL A 82 -0.78 -28.15 10.81
C VAL A 82 0.19 -29.32 10.71
N GLU A 83 -0.10 -30.41 11.42
CA GLU A 83 0.69 -31.65 11.36
C GLU A 83 -0.08 -32.73 10.62
N PHE A 84 0.65 -33.51 9.80
CA PHE A 84 0.13 -34.58 8.97
C PHE A 84 0.50 -35.95 9.54
N PRO A 85 -0.29 -37.04 9.25
CA PRO A 85 0.00 -38.38 9.71
C PRO A 85 1.38 -38.90 9.29
N ASN A 86 1.93 -38.42 8.16
CA ASN A 86 3.25 -38.75 7.65
C ASN A 86 4.37 -37.92 8.31
N LYS A 87 4.07 -37.20 9.42
CA LYS A 87 4.98 -36.34 10.20
C LYS A 87 5.47 -35.10 9.44
N SER A 88 4.87 -34.78 8.30
CA SER A 88 5.10 -33.46 7.70
C SER A 88 4.33 -32.38 8.43
N LYS A 89 4.76 -31.12 8.28
CA LYS A 89 4.22 -29.98 9.01
C LYS A 89 4.17 -28.74 8.13
N ILE A 90 3.08 -27.98 8.24
CA ILE A 90 2.96 -26.64 7.68
C ILE A 90 2.98 -25.61 8.82
N MET A 91 3.81 -24.58 8.70
CA MET A 91 3.84 -23.43 9.59
C MET A 91 3.26 -22.21 8.89
N PHE A 92 2.44 -21.42 9.59
CA PHE A 92 1.94 -20.13 9.12
C PHE A 92 2.70 -19.02 9.84
N ARG A 93 3.41 -18.17 9.08
CA ARG A 93 4.30 -17.14 9.67
C ARG A 93 4.17 -15.82 8.91
N HIS A 94 4.49 -14.74 9.60
CA HIS A 94 4.52 -13.39 9.06
C HIS A 94 5.93 -12.76 9.19
N ILE A 95 6.11 -11.55 8.64
CA ILE A 95 7.43 -10.96 8.44
C ILE A 95 8.26 -10.83 9.72
N GLU A 96 7.64 -10.44 10.85
CA GLU A 96 8.36 -10.26 12.12
C GLU A 96 8.92 -11.58 12.69
N GLU A 97 8.35 -12.71 12.28
CA GLU A 97 8.77 -14.03 12.75
C GLU A 97 9.91 -14.64 11.92
N LEU A 98 10.27 -14.05 10.77
CA LEU A 98 11.35 -14.60 9.92
C LEU A 98 12.69 -14.71 10.65
N ASN A 99 12.99 -13.78 11.53
CA ASN A 99 14.20 -13.81 12.35
C ASN A 99 14.21 -14.98 13.34
N ASN A 100 13.06 -15.41 13.81
CA ASN A 100 12.91 -16.50 14.76
C ASN A 100 13.08 -17.89 14.14
N ILE A 101 12.96 -18.00 12.79
CA ILE A 101 13.09 -19.25 12.06
C ILE A 101 14.46 -19.42 11.39
N GLN A 102 15.46 -18.67 11.81
CA GLN A 102 16.81 -18.69 11.19
C GLN A 102 17.47 -20.08 11.16
N ASN A 103 17.16 -20.95 12.09
CA ASN A 103 17.74 -22.30 12.20
C ASN A 103 16.83 -23.41 11.64
N VAL A 104 15.72 -23.05 10.98
CA VAL A 104 14.78 -24.02 10.42
C VAL A 104 15.20 -24.47 9.02
N ASN A 105 15.21 -25.77 8.77
CA ASN A 105 15.43 -26.35 7.44
C ASN A 105 14.08 -26.63 6.79
N LEU A 106 13.75 -25.91 5.73
CA LEU A 106 12.51 -26.05 4.98
C LEU A 106 12.68 -26.98 3.78
N GLY A 107 11.63 -27.75 3.47
CA GLY A 107 11.52 -28.43 2.20
C GLY A 107 10.81 -27.60 1.15
N TRP A 108 9.90 -26.70 1.59
CA TRP A 108 9.23 -25.76 0.71
C TRP A 108 8.74 -24.51 1.46
N PHE A 109 8.46 -23.44 0.70
CA PHE A 109 7.74 -22.29 1.20
C PHE A 109 6.74 -21.75 0.16
N LEU A 110 5.67 -21.15 0.63
CA LEU A 110 4.73 -20.34 -0.14
C LEU A 110 4.75 -18.92 0.40
N ILE A 111 4.99 -17.95 -0.48
CA ILE A 111 4.72 -16.54 -0.20
C ILE A 111 3.36 -16.19 -0.81
N GLU A 112 2.39 -15.89 0.06
CA GLU A 112 1.08 -15.41 -0.36
C GLU A 112 1.08 -13.88 -0.44
N GLN A 113 0.45 -13.34 -1.49
CA GLN A 113 0.42 -11.91 -1.81
C GLN A 113 1.83 -11.33 -1.91
N VAL A 114 2.64 -11.90 -2.78
CA VAL A 114 4.04 -11.50 -2.99
C VAL A 114 4.17 -10.02 -3.38
N ASP A 115 3.11 -9.45 -3.95
CA ASP A 115 3.00 -8.03 -4.27
C ASP A 115 2.92 -7.09 -3.03
N GLU A 116 2.73 -7.63 -1.82
CA GLU A 116 2.83 -6.88 -0.56
C GLU A 116 4.30 -6.67 -0.12
N LEU A 117 5.25 -7.44 -0.66
CA LEU A 117 6.68 -7.37 -0.30
C LEU A 117 7.43 -6.39 -1.20
N GLU A 118 7.92 -5.29 -0.64
CA GLU A 118 8.60 -4.22 -1.38
C GLU A 118 9.97 -4.61 -1.92
N SER A 119 10.58 -5.66 -1.36
CA SER A 119 11.89 -6.17 -1.76
C SER A 119 11.90 -7.69 -1.81
N ASN A 120 12.94 -8.26 -2.40
CA ASN A 120 13.15 -9.70 -2.49
C ASN A 120 13.85 -10.30 -1.26
N ASN A 121 14.06 -9.53 -0.20
CA ASN A 121 14.81 -9.98 0.99
C ASN A 121 14.17 -11.19 1.64
N GLU A 122 12.85 -11.16 1.86
CA GLU A 122 12.10 -12.24 2.51
C GLU A 122 12.13 -13.51 1.65
N PHE A 123 12.03 -13.36 0.32
CA PHE A 123 12.17 -14.47 -0.61
C PHE A 123 13.55 -15.14 -0.47
N TYR A 124 14.63 -14.36 -0.47
CA TYR A 124 15.99 -14.92 -0.32
C TYR A 124 16.27 -15.45 1.09
N MET A 125 15.67 -14.87 2.12
CA MET A 125 15.76 -15.43 3.47
C MET A 125 15.11 -16.82 3.55
N LEU A 126 13.93 -17.01 2.94
CA LEU A 126 13.26 -18.32 2.86
C LEU A 126 13.99 -19.28 1.91
N TRP A 127 14.47 -18.78 0.77
CA TRP A 127 15.29 -19.58 -0.16
C TRP A 127 16.52 -20.19 0.53
N GLY A 128 17.24 -19.42 1.34
CA GLY A 128 18.38 -19.90 2.11
C GLY A 128 18.04 -20.99 3.14
N ARG A 129 16.75 -21.26 3.39
CA ARG A 129 16.26 -22.33 4.28
C ARG A 129 15.88 -23.61 3.53
N LEU A 130 15.82 -23.63 2.20
CA LEU A 130 15.47 -24.80 1.38
C LEU A 130 16.57 -25.86 1.39
N ARG A 131 16.78 -26.49 2.52
CA ARG A 131 17.86 -27.48 2.71
C ARG A 131 17.43 -28.72 3.51
N ARG A 132 16.09 -28.93 3.67
CA ARG A 132 15.60 -30.11 4.37
C ARG A 132 15.88 -31.38 3.56
N GLU A 133 16.37 -32.39 4.22
CA GLU A 133 16.62 -33.71 3.63
C GLU A 133 15.41 -34.59 3.88
N VAL A 134 14.71 -34.92 2.82
CA VAL A 134 13.47 -35.73 2.81
C VAL A 134 13.39 -36.55 1.56
N GLU A 135 12.66 -37.66 1.62
CA GLU A 135 12.45 -38.56 0.51
C GLU A 135 10.99 -38.53 0.08
N PRO A 136 10.68 -38.04 -1.15
CA PRO A 136 9.33 -38.07 -1.71
C PRO A 136 8.82 -39.49 -1.97
N ASP A 137 7.52 -39.69 -1.90
CA ASP A 137 6.88 -40.94 -2.29
C ASP A 137 6.90 -41.21 -3.82
N SER A 138 6.37 -42.36 -4.25
CA SER A 138 6.33 -42.75 -5.67
C SER A 138 5.51 -41.78 -6.50
N TYR A 139 4.35 -41.33 -5.99
CA TYR A 139 3.47 -40.40 -6.70
C TYR A 139 4.17 -39.09 -7.01
N PHE A 140 4.84 -38.49 -6.02
CA PHE A 140 5.56 -37.23 -6.22
C PHE A 140 6.73 -37.39 -7.22
N LYS A 141 7.46 -38.52 -7.14
CA LYS A 141 8.55 -38.85 -8.07
C LYS A 141 8.06 -39.02 -9.50
N GLU A 142 6.94 -39.71 -9.71
CA GLU A 142 6.31 -39.92 -11.03
C GLU A 142 5.90 -38.57 -11.67
N LYS A 143 5.45 -37.60 -10.87
CA LYS A 143 5.15 -36.25 -11.38
C LYS A 143 6.41 -35.48 -11.79
N GLY A 144 7.58 -35.90 -11.36
CA GLY A 144 8.87 -35.27 -11.68
C GLY A 144 9.02 -33.86 -11.10
N LEU A 145 8.38 -33.62 -9.96
CA LEU A 145 8.41 -32.32 -9.28
C LEU A 145 9.72 -32.17 -8.50
N THR A 146 10.18 -30.92 -8.40
CA THR A 146 11.32 -30.57 -7.55
C THR A 146 10.89 -30.55 -6.09
N PHE A 147 11.51 -31.38 -5.24
CA PHE A 147 11.08 -31.58 -3.85
C PHE A 147 11.47 -30.43 -2.89
N ARG A 148 12.48 -29.62 -3.23
CA ARG A 148 12.78 -28.35 -2.54
C ARG A 148 12.30 -27.23 -3.43
N SER A 149 11.26 -26.49 -2.98
CA SER A 149 10.61 -25.51 -3.85
C SER A 149 10.15 -24.29 -3.05
N GLY A 150 10.39 -23.12 -3.62
CA GLY A 150 9.82 -21.86 -3.14
C GLY A 150 8.82 -21.34 -4.15
N PHE A 151 7.54 -21.27 -3.80
CA PHE A 151 6.53 -20.79 -4.72
C PHE A 151 5.85 -19.52 -4.21
N VAL A 152 5.43 -18.67 -5.14
CA VAL A 152 4.85 -17.37 -4.82
C VAL A 152 3.53 -17.18 -5.54
N ILE A 153 2.60 -16.51 -4.89
CA ILE A 153 1.32 -16.13 -5.50
C ILE A 153 1.01 -14.67 -5.17
N GLY A 154 0.39 -13.94 -6.10
CA GLY A 154 0.04 -12.54 -5.90
C GLY A 154 -0.50 -11.88 -7.15
N ASN A 155 -0.59 -10.55 -7.09
CA ASN A 155 -0.93 -9.72 -8.23
C ASN A 155 0.35 -9.11 -8.83
N VAL A 156 0.24 -8.50 -10.01
CA VAL A 156 1.32 -7.67 -10.54
C VAL A 156 1.56 -6.45 -9.65
N GLY A 157 2.80 -5.96 -9.57
CA GLY A 157 3.06 -4.73 -8.81
C GLY A 157 4.48 -4.50 -8.38
N GLN A 158 5.19 -5.52 -7.98
CA GLN A 158 6.57 -5.35 -7.52
C GLN A 158 7.56 -5.59 -8.66
N GLN A 159 8.46 -4.63 -8.87
CA GLN A 159 9.47 -4.70 -9.94
C GLN A 159 10.36 -5.94 -9.78
N TRP A 160 10.78 -6.29 -8.55
CA TRP A 160 11.62 -7.46 -8.31
C TRP A 160 10.95 -8.80 -8.68
N VAL A 161 9.61 -8.88 -8.55
CA VAL A 161 8.84 -10.06 -8.99
C VAL A 161 8.84 -10.14 -10.52
N LYS A 162 8.62 -9.00 -11.20
CA LYS A 162 8.70 -8.91 -12.65
C LYS A 162 10.08 -9.32 -13.17
N GLU A 163 11.13 -8.81 -12.56
CA GLU A 163 12.51 -9.14 -12.93
C GLU A 163 12.82 -10.62 -12.81
N LEU A 164 12.45 -11.27 -11.69
CA LEU A 164 12.79 -12.68 -11.44
C LEU A 164 11.98 -13.67 -12.26
N TRP A 165 10.68 -13.41 -12.50
CA TRP A 165 9.79 -14.38 -13.14
C TRP A 165 9.42 -14.05 -14.58
N LYS A 166 9.54 -12.79 -15.02
CA LYS A 166 9.13 -12.37 -16.36
C LYS A 166 10.29 -11.89 -17.21
N ASP A 167 10.99 -10.81 -16.81
CA ASP A 167 11.97 -10.14 -17.65
C ASP A 167 13.32 -10.90 -17.72
N ASN A 168 13.84 -11.38 -16.58
CA ASN A 168 15.12 -12.07 -16.47
C ASN A 168 14.94 -13.50 -15.95
N ARG A 169 13.89 -14.19 -16.39
CA ARG A 169 13.53 -15.52 -15.90
C ARG A 169 14.63 -16.54 -16.14
N LYS A 170 15.11 -17.14 -15.06
CA LYS A 170 16.08 -18.25 -15.09
C LYS A 170 15.34 -19.58 -15.36
N GLU A 171 16.09 -20.62 -15.76
CA GLU A 171 15.55 -21.93 -16.09
C GLU A 171 14.76 -22.59 -14.95
N ASN A 172 15.19 -22.37 -13.69
CA ASN A 172 14.53 -22.92 -12.51
C ASN A 172 13.34 -22.06 -12.00
N TYR A 173 12.92 -21.03 -12.75
CA TYR A 173 11.76 -20.19 -12.48
C TYR A 173 10.64 -20.48 -13.48
N HIS A 174 9.40 -20.50 -13.02
CA HIS A 174 8.22 -20.67 -13.86
C HIS A 174 7.18 -19.62 -13.51
N LEU A 175 6.52 -19.04 -14.51
CA LEU A 175 5.44 -18.08 -14.34
C LEU A 175 4.16 -18.60 -14.97
N SER A 176 3.13 -18.77 -14.16
CA SER A 176 1.75 -18.94 -14.58
C SER A 176 1.02 -17.61 -14.43
N GLU A 177 0.29 -17.21 -15.46
CA GLU A 177 -0.43 -15.95 -15.52
C GLU A 177 -1.89 -16.17 -15.90
N ALA A 178 -2.76 -15.31 -15.38
CA ALA A 178 -4.17 -15.25 -15.78
C ALA A 178 -4.75 -13.87 -15.49
N THR A 179 -5.73 -13.49 -16.28
CA THR A 179 -6.63 -12.37 -16.00
C THR A 179 -7.76 -12.83 -15.09
N THR A 180 -8.59 -11.92 -14.59
CA THR A 180 -9.85 -12.27 -13.91
C THR A 180 -10.79 -13.02 -14.86
N PHE A 181 -10.82 -12.65 -16.14
CA PHE A 181 -11.72 -13.21 -17.13
C PHE A 181 -11.39 -14.65 -17.54
N ASP A 182 -10.13 -15.09 -17.38
CA ASP A 182 -9.75 -16.50 -17.61
C ASP A 182 -10.46 -17.48 -16.65
N ASN A 183 -11.07 -16.95 -15.60
CA ASN A 183 -11.82 -17.71 -14.59
C ASN A 183 -13.31 -17.29 -14.52
N GLU A 184 -13.82 -16.51 -15.50
CA GLU A 184 -15.15 -15.89 -15.43
C GLU A 184 -16.31 -16.89 -15.33
N ASP A 185 -16.16 -18.10 -15.91
CA ASP A 185 -17.19 -19.15 -15.93
C ASP A 185 -17.54 -19.72 -14.54
N VAL A 186 -16.72 -19.47 -13.52
CA VAL A 186 -16.96 -19.88 -12.12
C VAL A 186 -17.21 -18.70 -11.19
N LEU A 187 -17.21 -17.48 -11.72
CA LEU A 187 -17.38 -16.27 -10.94
C LEU A 187 -18.81 -15.73 -11.05
N PRO A 188 -19.33 -15.05 -10.01
CA PRO A 188 -20.64 -14.42 -10.06
C PRO A 188 -20.73 -13.37 -11.18
N GLU A 189 -21.84 -13.34 -11.91
CA GLU A 189 -22.05 -12.39 -13.03
C GLU A 189 -21.95 -10.92 -12.59
N ASP A 190 -22.48 -10.60 -11.40
CA ASP A 190 -22.41 -9.25 -10.83
C ASP A 190 -20.96 -8.82 -10.53
N PHE A 191 -20.09 -9.77 -10.10
CA PHE A 191 -18.67 -9.49 -9.91
C PHE A 191 -17.98 -9.18 -11.25
N ILE A 192 -18.26 -9.99 -12.29
CA ILE A 192 -17.71 -9.75 -13.64
C ILE A 192 -18.18 -8.41 -14.19
N LYS A 193 -19.45 -8.04 -13.98
CA LYS A 193 -19.98 -6.74 -14.39
C LYS A 193 -19.22 -5.59 -13.71
N ARG A 194 -19.03 -5.65 -12.40
CA ARG A 194 -18.23 -4.65 -11.66
C ARG A 194 -16.78 -4.57 -12.16
N CYS A 195 -16.15 -5.71 -12.47
CA CYS A 195 -14.81 -5.71 -13.07
C CYS A 195 -14.77 -4.97 -14.40
N LYS A 196 -15.79 -5.12 -15.27
CA LYS A 196 -15.88 -4.41 -16.55
C LYS A 196 -16.12 -2.91 -16.35
N GLU A 197 -16.90 -2.51 -15.36
CA GLU A 197 -17.13 -1.09 -15.01
C GLU A 197 -15.83 -0.37 -14.63
N LEU A 198 -14.88 -1.08 -13.98
CA LEU A 198 -13.58 -0.54 -13.63
C LEU A 198 -12.74 -0.10 -14.83
N GLU A 199 -12.97 -0.63 -16.02
CA GLU A 199 -12.26 -0.22 -17.23
C GLU A 199 -12.39 1.27 -17.48
N THR A 200 -13.58 1.82 -17.27
CA THR A 200 -13.87 3.24 -17.47
C THR A 200 -13.66 4.04 -16.18
N GLU A 201 -14.05 3.47 -15.04
CA GLU A 201 -14.04 4.20 -13.76
C GLU A 201 -12.66 4.27 -13.12
N LYS A 202 -11.86 3.19 -13.22
CA LYS A 202 -10.55 3.06 -12.59
C LYS A 202 -9.58 2.25 -13.49
N PRO A 203 -9.13 2.81 -14.61
CA PRO A 203 -8.34 2.08 -15.61
C PRO A 203 -7.07 1.42 -15.03
N ASP A 204 -6.37 2.08 -14.09
CA ASP A 204 -5.15 1.53 -13.50
C ASP A 204 -5.45 0.31 -12.59
N ILE A 205 -6.54 0.35 -11.83
CA ILE A 205 -7.01 -0.79 -11.03
C ILE A 205 -7.46 -1.93 -11.94
N TYR A 206 -8.22 -1.61 -12.98
CA TYR A 206 -8.66 -2.59 -13.99
C TYR A 206 -7.46 -3.29 -14.64
N ARG A 207 -6.50 -2.52 -15.16
CA ARG A 207 -5.30 -3.08 -15.78
C ARG A 207 -4.50 -3.95 -14.83
N ARG A 208 -4.27 -3.48 -13.60
CA ARG A 208 -3.48 -4.20 -12.60
C ARG A 208 -4.18 -5.45 -12.07
N TYR A 209 -5.38 -5.28 -11.56
CA TYR A 209 -6.04 -6.32 -10.77
C TYR A 209 -7.05 -7.17 -11.55
N VAL A 210 -7.49 -6.72 -12.73
CA VAL A 210 -8.40 -7.50 -13.60
C VAL A 210 -7.62 -8.09 -14.77
N LEU A 211 -6.83 -7.29 -15.48
CA LEU A 211 -6.09 -7.74 -16.66
C LEU A 211 -4.70 -8.32 -16.37
N ASN A 212 -4.20 -8.22 -15.14
CA ASN A 212 -2.85 -8.67 -14.78
C ASN A 212 -1.74 -8.02 -15.62
N ASP A 213 -1.87 -6.73 -15.89
CA ASP A 213 -0.98 -5.98 -16.79
C ASP A 213 0.30 -5.52 -16.07
N TRP A 214 1.44 -6.08 -16.48
CA TRP A 214 2.77 -5.75 -15.96
C TRP A 214 3.34 -4.41 -16.42
N SER A 215 2.71 -3.76 -17.38
CA SER A 215 3.18 -2.47 -17.89
C SER A 215 2.76 -1.29 -16.99
N ILE A 216 1.93 -1.55 -15.98
CA ILE A 216 1.57 -0.54 -14.98
C ILE A 216 2.79 -0.26 -14.13
N GLU A 217 3.32 0.94 -14.28
CA GLU A 217 4.42 1.43 -13.46
C GLU A 217 4.00 1.54 -11.99
N ASP A 218 4.98 1.44 -11.09
CA ASP A 218 4.80 1.63 -9.63
C ASP A 218 4.14 2.99 -9.29
N ASP A 219 4.17 3.95 -10.21
CA ASP A 219 3.54 5.26 -10.09
C ASP A 219 2.00 5.23 -10.07
N ALA A 220 1.36 4.15 -10.50
CA ALA A 220 -0.09 4.02 -10.51
C ALA A 220 -0.74 4.14 -9.11
N PHE A 221 0.03 3.90 -8.07
CA PHE A 221 -0.41 4.01 -6.66
C PHE A 221 0.21 5.18 -5.91
N ILE A 222 0.91 6.06 -6.59
CA ILE A 222 1.31 7.35 -6.03
C ILE A 222 0.08 8.27 -6.03
N VAL A 223 -0.18 8.92 -4.89
CA VAL A 223 -1.35 9.81 -4.75
C VAL A 223 -1.27 10.96 -5.75
N ILE A 224 -0.09 11.58 -5.88
CA ILE A 224 0.15 12.71 -6.77
C ILE A 224 1.34 12.36 -7.68
N PRO A 225 1.13 11.67 -8.81
CA PRO A 225 2.18 11.35 -9.78
C PRO A 225 2.95 12.59 -10.23
N SER A 226 4.25 12.44 -10.49
CA SER A 226 5.16 13.54 -10.86
C SER A 226 4.67 14.32 -12.08
N ARG A 227 4.04 13.65 -13.04
CA ARG A 227 3.44 14.30 -14.23
C ARG A 227 2.45 15.41 -13.87
N TYR A 228 1.60 15.22 -12.84
CA TYR A 228 0.65 16.25 -12.43
C TYR A 228 1.34 17.45 -11.76
N VAL A 229 2.41 17.20 -11.01
CA VAL A 229 3.21 18.28 -10.41
C VAL A 229 3.97 19.06 -11.49
N GLU A 230 4.48 18.37 -12.52
CA GLU A 230 5.15 18.99 -13.65
C GLU A 230 4.18 19.81 -14.54
N GLU A 231 2.96 19.33 -14.76
CA GLU A 231 1.92 20.05 -15.49
C GLU A 231 1.58 21.40 -14.86
N LEU A 232 1.68 21.54 -13.54
CA LEU A 232 1.45 22.81 -12.85
C LEU A 232 2.41 23.93 -13.29
N LYS A 233 3.57 23.62 -13.91
CA LYS A 233 4.52 24.60 -14.43
C LYS A 233 3.95 25.43 -15.59
N THR A 234 3.04 24.84 -16.36
CA THR A 234 2.53 25.43 -17.61
C THR A 234 1.08 25.87 -17.54
N VAL A 235 0.46 25.70 -16.37
CA VAL A 235 -0.99 25.93 -16.20
C VAL A 235 -1.27 27.36 -15.72
N ASN A 236 -2.21 28.03 -16.40
CA ASN A 236 -2.86 29.21 -15.87
C ASN A 236 -3.94 28.80 -14.88
N ILE A 237 -3.91 29.40 -13.67
CA ILE A 237 -4.88 29.12 -12.63
C ILE A 237 -6.09 29.99 -12.87
N TYR A 238 -7.27 29.35 -13.07
CA TYR A 238 -8.50 30.06 -13.41
C TYR A 238 -9.35 30.43 -12.19
N GLU A 239 -9.39 29.55 -11.18
CA GLU A 239 -10.11 29.79 -9.94
C GLU A 239 -9.22 29.37 -8.76
N VAL A 240 -9.07 30.25 -7.77
CA VAL A 240 -8.28 29.97 -6.57
C VAL A 240 -9.14 30.19 -5.34
N ILE A 241 -9.12 29.22 -4.42
CA ILE A 241 -9.74 29.39 -3.11
C ILE A 241 -9.02 30.52 -2.40
N LYS A 242 -9.74 31.65 -2.18
CA LYS A 242 -9.18 32.82 -1.47
C LYS A 242 -8.96 32.45 -0.01
N GLY A 243 -7.80 32.83 0.50
CA GLY A 243 -7.50 32.66 1.91
C GLY A 243 -6.01 32.67 2.21
N SER A 244 -5.72 32.83 3.48
CA SER A 244 -4.35 32.87 4.01
C SER A 244 -4.24 32.06 5.28
N VAL A 245 -3.24 31.19 5.36
CA VAL A 245 -2.99 30.36 6.53
C VAL A 245 -1.48 30.14 6.72
N ILE A 246 -1.02 30.08 7.96
CA ILE A 246 0.30 29.64 8.35
C ILE A 246 0.20 28.15 8.70
N SER A 247 0.79 27.31 7.88
CA SER A 247 0.84 25.86 8.12
C SER A 247 2.13 25.47 8.82
N CYS A 248 2.06 24.55 9.79
CA CYS A 248 3.25 24.02 10.45
C CYS A 248 3.10 22.49 10.69
N ASP A 249 4.09 21.74 10.21
CA ASP A 249 4.35 20.35 10.63
C ASP A 249 5.57 20.39 11.58
N PRO A 250 5.35 20.38 12.93
CA PRO A 250 6.41 20.51 13.89
C PRO A 250 7.15 19.17 14.08
N SER A 251 8.47 19.26 14.31
CA SER A 251 9.33 18.10 14.52
C SER A 251 10.11 18.20 15.83
N THR A 252 10.50 17.05 16.38
CA THR A 252 11.35 16.96 17.60
C THR A 252 12.85 17.11 17.30
N GLY A 253 13.24 17.59 16.11
CA GLY A 253 14.63 17.86 15.74
C GLY A 253 15.39 16.72 15.08
N GLY A 254 14.73 15.60 14.78
CA GLY A 254 15.25 14.53 13.92
C GLY A 254 14.85 14.69 12.44
N ASP A 255 13.67 15.26 12.24
CA ASP A 255 13.10 15.63 10.93
C ASP A 255 12.97 17.17 10.84
N GLU A 256 12.60 17.71 9.70
CA GLU A 256 12.38 19.16 9.54
C GLU A 256 11.08 19.62 10.23
N CYS A 257 11.11 20.72 10.98
CA CYS A 257 9.91 21.48 11.28
C CYS A 257 9.64 22.41 10.11
N VAL A 258 8.52 22.22 9.43
CA VAL A 258 8.22 22.95 8.19
C VAL A 258 7.10 23.95 8.42
N ILE A 259 7.37 25.22 8.12
CA ILE A 259 6.38 26.30 8.19
C ILE A 259 6.18 26.90 6.80
N TYR A 260 4.94 26.95 6.33
CA TYR A 260 4.55 27.63 5.10
C TYR A 260 3.60 28.78 5.35
N ILE A 261 3.85 29.88 4.66
CA ILE A 261 2.90 30.95 4.47
C ILE A 261 2.14 30.69 3.19
N LEU A 262 0.88 30.33 3.30
CA LEU A 262 0.00 30.04 2.17
C LEU A 262 -1.00 31.18 1.98
N LYS A 263 -1.09 31.69 0.75
CA LYS A 263 -2.13 32.61 0.29
C LYS A 263 -2.70 32.08 -1.02
N ASN A 264 -3.99 31.93 -1.11
CA ASN A 264 -4.66 31.46 -2.31
C ASN A 264 -4.05 30.16 -2.86
N ASN A 265 -3.80 29.16 -1.99
CA ASN A 265 -3.15 27.89 -2.31
C ASN A 265 -1.75 28.00 -2.96
N GLN A 266 -1.06 29.11 -2.72
CA GLN A 266 0.32 29.33 -3.14
C GLN A 266 1.22 29.51 -1.90
N ILE A 267 2.41 28.91 -1.94
CA ILE A 267 3.47 29.13 -0.96
C ILE A 267 4.14 30.48 -1.26
N TYR A 268 4.03 31.44 -0.35
CA TYR A 268 4.69 32.76 -0.44
C TYR A 268 6.01 32.77 0.31
N GLU A 269 6.09 32.06 1.42
CA GLU A 269 7.31 31.89 2.20
C GLU A 269 7.36 30.49 2.78
N ALA A 270 8.56 29.92 2.82
CA ALA A 270 8.83 28.62 3.43
C ALA A 270 9.96 28.80 4.47
N LYS A 271 9.79 28.18 5.63
CA LYS A 271 10.82 28.14 6.67
C LYS A 271 11.01 26.71 7.14
N TYR A 272 12.27 26.29 7.18
CA TYR A 272 12.68 24.95 7.58
C TYR A 272 13.56 25.05 8.82
N LEU A 273 13.15 24.42 9.91
CA LEU A 273 13.80 24.50 11.21
C LEU A 273 14.16 23.10 11.71
N TYR A 274 15.27 22.99 12.41
CA TYR A 274 15.66 21.81 13.18
C TYR A 274 15.64 22.15 14.67
N GLU A 275 14.48 22.60 15.16
CA GLU A 275 14.30 23.12 16.51
C GLU A 275 13.46 22.13 17.35
N ARG A 276 13.89 21.90 18.59
CA ARG A 276 13.19 21.02 19.54
C ARG A 276 12.33 21.78 20.54
N ASP A 277 12.64 23.03 20.75
CA ASP A 277 11.92 23.91 21.67
C ASP A 277 10.64 24.41 21.00
N THR A 278 9.50 23.91 21.47
CA THR A 278 8.19 24.29 20.94
C THR A 278 7.89 25.78 21.12
N MET A 279 8.44 26.43 22.17
CA MET A 279 8.21 27.85 22.38
C MET A 279 8.99 28.72 21.38
N LYS A 280 10.15 28.24 20.91
CA LYS A 280 10.86 28.91 19.80
C LYS A 280 10.08 28.75 18.50
N ILE A 281 9.50 27.58 18.25
CA ILE A 281 8.63 27.37 17.08
C ILE A 281 7.43 28.33 17.16
N VAL A 282 6.79 28.49 18.33
CA VAL A 282 5.71 29.47 18.53
C VAL A 282 6.22 30.89 18.27
N GLY A 283 7.40 31.25 18.74
CA GLY A 283 8.01 32.55 18.48
C GLY A 283 8.14 32.84 16.98
N GLU A 284 8.63 31.86 16.21
CA GLU A 284 8.75 31.98 14.76
C GLU A 284 7.38 32.09 14.06
N LEU A 285 6.40 31.31 14.49
CA LEU A 285 5.04 31.41 13.98
C LEU A 285 4.44 32.79 14.23
N MET A 286 4.68 33.41 15.41
CA MET A 286 4.21 34.73 15.74
C MET A 286 4.90 35.82 14.94
N LEU A 287 6.22 35.70 14.69
CA LEU A 287 6.96 36.61 13.81
C LEU A 287 6.42 36.60 12.38
N LEU A 288 6.14 35.39 11.86
CA LEU A 288 5.53 35.22 10.53
C LEU A 288 4.10 35.76 10.49
N SER A 289 3.29 35.54 11.54
CA SER A 289 1.96 36.10 11.70
C SER A 289 1.97 37.61 11.59
N ALA A 290 2.86 38.27 12.33
CA ALA A 290 3.02 39.74 12.30
C ALA A 290 3.53 40.25 10.94
N LYS A 291 4.50 39.54 10.33
CA LYS A 291 5.08 39.92 9.03
C LYS A 291 4.05 39.88 7.90
N TRP A 292 3.18 38.87 7.89
CA TRP A 292 2.25 38.59 6.80
C TRP A 292 0.82 39.04 7.07
N ASP A 293 0.53 39.50 8.29
CA ASP A 293 -0.81 39.86 8.77
C ASP A 293 -1.78 38.70 8.64
N ILE A 294 -1.38 37.51 9.16
CA ILE A 294 -2.15 36.28 9.11
C ILE A 294 -2.32 35.72 10.52
N ASP A 295 -3.58 35.57 10.96
CA ASP A 295 -3.94 35.04 12.27
C ASP A 295 -4.50 33.59 12.22
N ASN A 296 -4.55 32.99 11.04
CA ASN A 296 -5.02 31.63 10.82
C ASN A 296 -3.83 30.66 10.79
N PHE A 297 -3.91 29.59 11.59
CA PHE A 297 -2.86 28.59 11.71
C PHE A 297 -3.41 27.17 11.47
N SER A 298 -2.65 26.36 10.76
CA SER A 298 -2.86 24.92 10.61
C SER A 298 -1.69 24.18 11.20
N ILE A 299 -1.87 23.44 12.29
CA ILE A 299 -0.80 22.81 13.05
C ILE A 299 -1.05 21.31 13.16
N ASP A 300 -0.08 20.47 12.77
CA ASP A 300 -0.15 19.03 13.08
C ASP A 300 -0.02 18.84 14.60
N THR A 301 -0.98 18.14 15.19
CA THR A 301 -1.04 17.86 16.63
C THR A 301 -0.34 16.56 17.02
N ILE A 302 0.08 15.74 16.08
CA ILE A 302 0.73 14.46 16.39
C ILE A 302 2.12 14.74 16.98
N GLY A 303 2.39 14.18 18.15
CA GLY A 303 3.64 14.41 18.88
C GLY A 303 3.64 15.72 19.66
N ILE A 304 4.55 16.65 19.29
CA ILE A 304 4.76 17.91 20.04
C ILE A 304 3.80 19.04 19.67
N GLY A 305 3.02 18.89 18.60
CA GLY A 305 2.22 19.98 18.05
C GLY A 305 1.09 20.44 18.95
N GLN A 306 0.57 19.59 19.85
CA GLN A 306 -0.51 19.97 20.76
C GLN A 306 -0.12 21.15 21.64
N GLY A 307 1.11 21.17 22.17
CA GLY A 307 1.59 22.30 22.99
C GLY A 307 1.71 23.61 22.20
N ILE A 308 2.02 23.53 20.91
CA ILE A 308 2.03 24.70 20.01
C ILE A 308 0.61 25.22 19.80
N VAL A 309 -0.35 24.31 19.55
CA VAL A 309 -1.78 24.65 19.39
C VAL A 309 -2.32 25.36 20.63
N ASP A 310 -2.06 24.81 21.82
CA ASP A 310 -2.55 25.36 23.09
C ASP A 310 -1.98 26.77 23.31
N ARG A 311 -0.68 26.95 23.08
CA ARG A 311 -0.02 28.26 23.22
C ARG A 311 -0.55 29.29 22.21
N LEU A 312 -0.76 28.92 20.95
CA LEU A 312 -1.34 29.82 19.94
C LEU A 312 -2.79 30.24 20.31
N ARG A 313 -3.57 29.32 20.86
CA ARG A 313 -4.94 29.61 21.34
C ARG A 313 -4.93 30.56 22.54
N GLU A 314 -4.01 30.40 23.50
CA GLU A 314 -3.79 31.35 24.58
C GLU A 314 -3.47 32.76 24.04
N LEU A 315 -2.71 32.84 22.94
CA LEU A 315 -2.42 34.08 22.23
C LEU A 315 -3.58 34.58 21.33
N LYS A 316 -4.77 33.97 21.48
CA LYS A 316 -6.02 34.31 20.76
C LYS A 316 -5.91 34.20 19.24
N LYS A 317 -5.07 33.30 18.75
CA LYS A 317 -4.95 32.99 17.33
C LYS A 317 -6.01 31.96 16.91
N ASN A 318 -6.41 32.03 15.63
CA ASN A 318 -7.32 31.06 15.04
C ASN A 318 -6.54 29.82 14.60
N VAL A 319 -6.70 28.68 15.32
CA VAL A 319 -5.89 27.49 15.11
C VAL A 319 -6.72 26.29 14.71
N TRP A 320 -6.45 25.80 13.52
CA TRP A 320 -6.93 24.51 13.04
C TRP A 320 -5.94 23.42 13.45
N ALA A 321 -6.30 22.66 14.46
CA ALA A 321 -5.51 21.54 14.96
C ALA A 321 -5.74 20.30 14.07
N ILE A 322 -4.71 19.86 13.38
CA ILE A 322 -4.76 18.70 12.48
C ILE A 322 -4.34 17.45 13.23
N ASN A 323 -5.22 16.47 13.33
CA ASN A 323 -4.86 15.11 13.70
C ASN A 323 -5.10 14.20 12.49
N SER A 324 -4.03 13.87 11.79
CA SER A 324 -4.10 13.10 10.54
C SER A 324 -4.54 11.64 10.73
N ALA A 325 -4.49 11.13 11.98
CA ALA A 325 -4.94 9.78 12.34
C ALA A 325 -6.45 9.67 12.57
N GLU A 326 -7.17 10.80 12.72
CA GLU A 326 -8.61 10.79 12.89
C GLU A 326 -9.35 10.16 11.72
N SER A 327 -10.60 9.77 11.96
CA SER A 327 -11.50 9.30 10.90
C SER A 327 -11.65 10.37 9.81
N ALA A 328 -11.71 9.94 8.55
CA ALA A 328 -12.07 10.80 7.43
C ALA A 328 -13.49 11.39 7.61
N LEU A 329 -13.75 12.55 7.01
CA LEU A 329 -15.10 13.09 6.88
C LEU A 329 -15.92 12.19 5.95
N ASN A 330 -15.34 11.79 4.83
CA ASN A 330 -15.92 10.81 3.91
C ASN A 330 -15.39 9.41 4.19
N LYS A 331 -15.98 8.71 5.17
CA LYS A 331 -15.60 7.36 5.60
C LYS A 331 -15.88 6.28 4.55
N THR A 332 -16.66 6.56 3.54
CA THR A 332 -16.95 5.59 2.46
C THR A 332 -15.82 5.51 1.43
N GLN A 333 -15.04 6.56 1.29
CA GLN A 333 -13.96 6.67 0.30
C GLN A 333 -12.56 6.63 0.93
N TYR A 334 -12.41 7.16 2.15
CA TYR A 334 -11.11 7.33 2.79
C TYR A 334 -11.05 6.65 4.16
N TYR A 335 -9.98 5.91 4.40
CA TYR A 335 -9.77 5.18 5.64
C TYR A 335 -9.58 6.13 6.84
N ASN A 336 -8.81 7.19 6.65
CA ASN A 336 -8.52 8.19 7.67
C ASN A 336 -8.40 9.60 7.07
N LYS A 337 -8.32 10.60 7.92
CA LYS A 337 -8.22 12.02 7.56
C LYS A 337 -6.98 12.33 6.72
N ARG A 338 -5.83 11.65 6.98
CA ARG A 338 -4.62 11.81 6.16
C ARG A 338 -4.89 11.44 4.70
N SER A 339 -5.55 10.31 4.48
CA SER A 339 -5.91 9.89 3.11
C SER A 339 -6.82 10.91 2.43
N GLU A 340 -7.84 11.41 3.13
CA GLU A 340 -8.76 12.41 2.59
C GLU A 340 -8.08 13.72 2.23
N MET A 341 -7.20 14.23 3.09
CA MET A 341 -6.46 15.48 2.87
C MET A 341 -5.53 15.40 1.65
N TRP A 342 -4.80 14.30 1.48
CA TRP A 342 -3.92 14.10 0.34
C TRP A 342 -4.69 14.00 -0.99
N PHE A 343 -5.81 13.27 -1.00
CA PHE A 343 -6.67 13.21 -2.19
C PHE A 343 -7.41 14.53 -2.45
N TYR A 344 -7.67 15.33 -1.42
CA TYR A 344 -8.16 16.69 -1.59
C TYR A 344 -7.13 17.58 -2.32
N LEU A 345 -5.85 17.51 -1.93
CA LEU A 345 -4.78 18.21 -2.64
C LEU A 345 -4.68 17.74 -4.09
N LEU A 346 -4.72 16.41 -4.35
CA LEU A 346 -4.73 15.88 -5.72
C LEU A 346 -5.87 16.49 -6.55
N ARG A 347 -7.08 16.56 -6.00
CA ARG A 347 -8.23 17.18 -6.69
C ARG A 347 -7.93 18.63 -7.07
N LEU A 348 -7.43 19.43 -6.14
CA LEU A 348 -7.12 20.83 -6.42
C LEU A 348 -6.01 20.98 -7.48
N ILE A 349 -5.07 20.05 -7.54
CA ILE A 349 -4.06 19.99 -8.59
C ILE A 349 -4.71 19.72 -9.95
N LEU A 350 -5.59 18.72 -10.02
CA LEU A 350 -6.32 18.36 -11.25
C LEU A 350 -7.26 19.47 -11.73
N ASP A 351 -7.91 20.15 -10.77
CA ASP A 351 -8.78 21.31 -11.02
C ASP A 351 -7.99 22.62 -11.26
N LYS A 352 -6.64 22.53 -11.27
CA LYS A 352 -5.72 23.66 -11.50
C LYS A 352 -5.90 24.82 -10.50
N GLN A 353 -6.16 24.46 -9.25
CA GLN A 353 -6.40 25.42 -8.15
C GLN A 353 -5.21 25.54 -7.18
N VAL A 354 -4.06 25.02 -7.53
CA VAL A 354 -2.82 25.07 -6.73
C VAL A 354 -1.71 25.65 -7.58
N HIS A 355 -0.94 26.58 -7.02
CA HIS A 355 0.23 27.14 -7.67
C HIS A 355 1.42 26.16 -7.61
N TYR A 356 2.24 26.18 -8.64
CA TYR A 356 3.44 25.37 -8.76
C TYR A 356 4.39 25.57 -7.58
N PRO A 357 4.73 24.50 -6.87
CA PRO A 357 5.71 24.60 -5.79
C PRO A 357 7.13 24.76 -6.36
N LYS A 358 7.83 25.84 -5.96
CA LYS A 358 9.20 26.18 -6.39
C LYS A 358 10.30 25.38 -5.68
N ASP A 359 9.95 24.36 -4.92
CA ASP A 359 10.83 23.54 -4.10
C ASP A 359 10.93 22.14 -4.68
N GLU A 360 12.13 21.74 -5.14
CA GLU A 360 12.37 20.41 -5.73
C GLU A 360 12.17 19.29 -4.71
N GLU A 361 12.56 19.51 -3.44
CA GLU A 361 12.36 18.51 -2.40
C GLU A 361 10.86 18.34 -2.08
N LEU A 362 10.10 19.43 -2.01
CA LEU A 362 8.64 19.37 -1.87
C LEU A 362 8.01 18.57 -3.03
N ARG A 363 8.45 18.82 -4.27
CA ARG A 363 7.93 18.08 -5.45
C ARG A 363 8.25 16.60 -5.35
N ARG A 364 9.46 16.24 -4.96
CA ARG A 364 9.89 14.86 -4.74
C ARG A 364 9.04 14.18 -3.67
N GLN A 365 8.74 14.87 -2.57
CA GLN A 365 7.90 14.35 -1.51
C GLN A 365 6.44 14.20 -1.93
N LEU A 366 5.87 15.17 -2.65
CA LEU A 366 4.51 15.07 -3.19
C LEU A 366 4.34 13.85 -4.10
N SER A 367 5.36 13.54 -4.91
CA SER A 367 5.33 12.44 -5.88
C SER A 367 5.84 11.11 -5.31
N SER A 368 5.89 10.97 -4.00
CA SER A 368 6.42 9.75 -3.35
C SER A 368 5.40 8.98 -2.53
N VAL A 369 4.34 9.62 -2.06
CA VAL A 369 3.37 9.00 -1.15
C VAL A 369 2.45 8.06 -1.90
N LYS A 370 2.46 6.78 -1.50
CA LYS A 370 1.65 5.73 -2.10
C LYS A 370 0.34 5.52 -1.33
N TYR A 371 -0.63 4.92 -2.01
CA TYR A 371 -1.89 4.48 -1.42
C TYR A 371 -2.22 3.05 -1.81
N LYS A 372 -3.12 2.41 -1.04
CA LYS A 372 -3.71 1.11 -1.37
C LYS A 372 -5.23 1.18 -1.32
N VAL A 373 -5.88 0.31 -2.08
CA VAL A 373 -7.32 0.06 -1.99
C VAL A 373 -7.53 -1.09 -1.02
N ILE A 374 -8.27 -0.84 0.08
CA ILE A 374 -8.39 -1.81 1.18
C ILE A 374 -9.49 -2.83 0.91
N ASN A 375 -10.58 -2.44 0.24
CA ASN A 375 -11.73 -3.30 0.04
C ASN A 375 -12.32 -3.16 -1.37
N SER A 376 -13.23 -4.07 -1.71
CA SER A 376 -13.94 -4.11 -3.00
C SER A 376 -14.81 -2.85 -3.27
N ASN A 377 -15.12 -2.07 -2.24
CA ASN A 377 -15.88 -0.81 -2.37
C ASN A 377 -14.99 0.38 -2.73
N GLY A 378 -13.68 0.15 -2.89
CA GLY A 378 -12.75 1.18 -3.31
C GLY A 378 -12.27 2.12 -2.18
N LEU A 379 -12.39 1.71 -0.91
CA LEU A 379 -11.87 2.47 0.23
C LEU A 379 -10.35 2.60 0.11
N VAL A 380 -9.83 3.82 0.09
CA VAL A 380 -8.41 4.10 -0.08
C VAL A 380 -7.72 4.45 1.23
N GLN A 381 -6.50 3.95 1.40
CA GLN A 381 -5.64 4.26 2.53
C GLN A 381 -4.24 4.61 2.02
N LEU A 382 -3.70 5.73 2.51
CA LEU A 382 -2.28 6.01 2.31
C LEU A 382 -1.41 5.01 3.05
N GLU A 383 -0.24 4.75 2.49
CA GLU A 383 0.80 4.01 3.19
C GLU A 383 1.17 4.69 4.52
N PRO A 384 1.65 3.94 5.52
CA PRO A 384 2.18 4.51 6.75
C PRO A 384 3.33 5.50 6.46
N LYS A 385 3.38 6.63 7.17
CA LYS A 385 4.44 7.67 7.00
C LYS A 385 5.85 7.07 7.09
N GLN A 386 6.02 6.01 7.88
CA GLN A 386 7.29 5.29 8.03
C GLN A 386 7.76 4.60 6.74
N GLU A 387 6.85 4.05 5.93
CA GLU A 387 7.20 3.41 4.65
C GLU A 387 7.64 4.46 3.62
N THR A 388 6.92 5.58 3.55
CA THR A 388 7.36 6.74 2.75
C THR A 388 8.75 7.22 3.20
N LYS A 389 8.98 7.33 4.52
CA LYS A 389 10.26 7.75 5.10
C LYS A 389 11.41 6.81 4.74
N LYS A 390 11.21 5.49 4.81
CA LYS A 390 12.22 4.51 4.39
C LYS A 390 12.60 4.68 2.92
N ARG A 391 11.63 4.88 2.03
CA ARG A 391 11.85 5.02 0.58
C ARG A 391 12.50 6.36 0.22
N LEU A 392 12.10 7.45 0.87
CA LEU A 392 12.65 8.79 0.64
C LEU A 392 13.99 9.02 1.35
N GLY A 393 14.33 8.23 2.37
CA GLY A 393 15.44 8.48 3.28
C GLY A 393 15.15 9.58 4.33
N ARG A 394 13.95 10.18 4.30
CA ARG A 394 13.48 11.24 5.22
C ARG A 394 11.95 11.28 5.24
N SER A 395 11.38 11.92 6.26
CA SER A 395 9.94 12.13 6.35
C SER A 395 9.43 13.10 5.27
N PRO A 396 8.19 12.94 4.76
CA PRO A 396 7.59 13.85 3.78
C PRO A 396 7.01 15.13 4.43
N ASP A 397 7.74 15.75 5.37
CA ASP A 397 7.25 16.84 6.22
C ASP A 397 6.87 18.08 5.42
N ARG A 398 7.59 18.37 4.30
CA ARG A 398 7.25 19.49 3.40
C ARG A 398 5.90 19.26 2.72
N ALA A 399 5.68 18.05 2.23
CA ALA A 399 4.40 17.71 1.59
C ALA A 399 3.25 17.65 2.61
N ASP A 400 3.47 17.06 3.78
CA ASP A 400 2.45 16.99 4.83
C ASP A 400 2.06 18.39 5.30
N SER A 401 3.03 19.31 5.55
CA SER A 401 2.72 20.70 5.94
C SER A 401 1.91 21.45 4.87
N LEU A 402 2.22 21.25 3.57
CA LEU A 402 1.43 21.84 2.49
C LEU A 402 -0.01 21.28 2.47
N VAL A 403 -0.15 19.97 2.59
CA VAL A 403 -1.46 19.29 2.63
C VAL A 403 -2.32 19.81 3.77
N TYR A 404 -1.75 19.95 4.96
CA TYR A 404 -2.46 20.44 6.14
C TYR A 404 -2.90 21.91 5.99
N GLY A 405 -2.02 22.75 5.43
CA GLY A 405 -2.35 24.14 5.19
C GLY A 405 -3.46 24.34 4.16
N ILE A 406 -3.39 23.63 3.03
CA ILE A 406 -4.43 23.67 1.99
C ILE A 406 -5.74 23.12 2.51
N TRP A 407 -5.71 22.04 3.29
CA TRP A 407 -6.91 21.50 3.91
C TRP A 407 -7.58 22.49 4.87
N ALA A 408 -6.80 23.14 5.73
CA ALA A 408 -7.33 24.12 6.68
C ALA A 408 -7.88 25.38 5.97
N ASN A 409 -7.26 25.80 4.87
CA ASN A 409 -7.64 26.99 4.13
C ASN A 409 -9.12 26.97 3.69
N GLN A 410 -9.67 25.80 3.31
CA GLN A 410 -11.06 25.67 2.92
C GLN A 410 -12.08 26.00 4.03
N PHE A 411 -11.69 25.85 5.30
CA PHE A 411 -12.56 26.06 6.45
C PHE A 411 -12.34 27.43 7.13
N MET A 412 -11.18 28.05 6.90
CA MET A 412 -10.80 29.30 7.60
C MET A 412 -11.12 30.55 6.81
N CYS A 413 -11.47 30.44 5.56
CA CYS A 413 -11.59 31.54 4.63
C CYS A 413 -13.04 31.91 4.29
N GLY A 414 -13.94 31.88 5.24
CA GLY A 414 -15.20 32.66 5.30
C GLY A 414 -16.25 32.58 4.16
N ASP A 415 -15.89 32.05 3.01
CA ASP A 415 -16.85 31.75 1.96
C ASP A 415 -17.34 30.31 2.19
N GLU A 416 -18.62 30.09 2.46
CA GLU A 416 -19.25 28.78 2.41
C GLU A 416 -19.06 28.18 1.01
N VAL A 417 -17.89 27.59 0.79
CA VAL A 417 -17.71 26.64 -0.29
C VAL A 417 -18.53 25.43 0.14
N ALA A 418 -19.80 25.40 -0.26
CA ALA A 418 -20.63 24.22 -0.14
C ALA A 418 -19.79 23.06 -0.67
N LEU A 419 -19.41 22.12 0.22
CA LEU A 419 -18.74 20.89 -0.13
C LEU A 419 -19.62 20.21 -1.18
N LYS A 420 -19.37 20.49 -2.47
CA LYS A 420 -19.96 19.68 -3.52
C LYS A 420 -19.49 18.27 -3.24
N PRO A 421 -20.37 17.29 -3.15
CA PRO A 421 -19.99 15.91 -2.90
C PRO A 421 -18.92 15.55 -3.94
N TYR A 422 -17.71 15.30 -3.46
CA TYR A 422 -16.58 15.01 -4.30
C TYR A 422 -16.74 13.58 -4.83
N ARG A 423 -16.85 13.46 -6.13
CA ARG A 423 -16.54 12.20 -6.81
C ARG A 423 -15.03 12.10 -6.90
N CYS A 424 -14.43 11.12 -6.21
CA CYS A 424 -13.03 10.81 -6.35
C CYS A 424 -12.66 10.80 -7.84
N PRO A 425 -11.58 11.48 -8.29
CA PRO A 425 -11.18 11.45 -9.72
C PRO A 425 -10.84 10.04 -10.19
N ILE A 426 -10.77 9.08 -9.27
CA ILE A 426 -10.71 7.65 -9.52
C ILE A 426 -12.14 7.06 -9.68
N GLY A 427 -13.11 7.82 -10.27
CA GLY A 427 -14.38 7.31 -10.79
C GLY A 427 -15.24 6.45 -9.85
N VAL A 428 -15.53 6.87 -8.61
CA VAL A 428 -16.63 6.26 -7.82
C VAL A 428 -17.82 7.20 -7.83
N SER A 429 -18.78 6.92 -8.70
CA SER A 429 -20.13 7.43 -8.59
C SER A 429 -20.92 6.47 -7.69
N ILE A 430 -21.29 6.92 -6.49
CA ILE A 430 -22.34 6.28 -5.72
C ILE A 430 -23.60 7.09 -5.97
N THR A 431 -24.57 6.51 -6.67
CA THR A 431 -25.97 6.93 -6.66
C THR A 431 -26.61 6.48 -5.37
#